data_39ae1dae58864c598fdf6ca3d0792282
#
_entry.id   39ae1dae58864c598fdf6ca3d0792282
#
_cell.length_a   1.000
_cell.length_b   1.000
_cell.length_c   1.000
_cell.angle_alpha   90.00
_cell.angle_beta   90.00
_cell.angle_gamma   90.00
#
_symmetry.space_group_name_H-M   'P 1'
#
loop_
_entity.id
_entity.type
_entity.pdbx_description
1 polymer ?
#
loop_
_entity_poly.entity_id
_entity_poly.type
_entity_poly.pdbx_seq_one_letter_code
_entity_poly.pdbx_strand_id
1 'polypeptide(L)'
;MRVPAPLPRWIRQVRVVLAKELVDSFRDKRALSSILLSILVGPLITAFMMNRIADRQKEADDVRIPIVGARYAPALVQWLSQQSGVTVVPPPVDPEQAVREQSEYVVLVVPSDYADDFRSSRPASIKVIADSARSDTRAQVERVQRLLQQYNGEIGALRLIGRGVSPAAATPLKIQGVEVSTTQQRAAKLLSVIPLMVLLAAFTGAMQLATDATAGERERGSLEALLVNPVPRGALALGKVTASALSAMLAVMVTAGLCTALLRFIPLQELGMRFSFGAPHMLGLMAAALPMCLLTASVQSCVATLAKSFKEAQTYMGILILAPMLVGVMGTLYPIDHQPWMYGVPLLGQYVLLTSVLGGYAPGPLAFFAAALACVASAALMLRATVALLNDERIVFGR
;
A
#
# COMPACT_ATOMS: atom_id res chain seq x y z
N MET A 1 -5.16 -41.19 -33.46
CA MET A 1 -4.55 -39.98 -32.88
C MET A 1 -4.28 -38.99 -34.02
N ARG A 2 -4.99 -37.85 -34.08
CA ARG A 2 -4.69 -36.80 -35.07
C ARG A 2 -3.45 -36.04 -34.59
N VAL A 3 -2.38 -36.09 -35.37
CA VAL A 3 -1.18 -35.28 -35.16
C VAL A 3 -1.63 -33.81 -35.26
N PRO A 4 -1.42 -32.96 -34.24
CA PRO A 4 -1.83 -31.58 -34.33
C PRO A 4 -1.07 -30.88 -35.45
N ALA A 5 -1.79 -30.08 -36.25
CA ALA A 5 -1.21 -29.32 -37.35
C ALA A 5 0.01 -28.50 -36.87
N PRO A 6 1.11 -28.46 -37.65
CA PRO A 6 2.30 -27.73 -37.25
C PRO A 6 1.97 -26.25 -37.12
N LEU A 7 2.37 -25.65 -35.98
CA LEU A 7 2.19 -24.23 -35.72
C LEU A 7 2.79 -23.38 -36.86
N PRO A 8 2.18 -22.22 -37.21
CA PRO A 8 2.73 -21.30 -38.20
C PRO A 8 4.20 -20.95 -37.86
N ARG A 9 5.02 -20.82 -38.92
CA ARG A 9 6.47 -20.58 -38.76
C ARG A 9 6.80 -19.44 -37.78
N TRP A 10 6.08 -18.34 -37.84
CA TRP A 10 6.33 -17.17 -36.98
C TRP A 10 6.03 -17.45 -35.49
N ILE A 11 4.97 -18.21 -35.18
CA ILE A 11 4.67 -18.59 -33.78
C ILE A 11 5.78 -19.49 -33.22
N ARG A 12 6.28 -20.43 -34.04
CA ARG A 12 7.41 -21.29 -33.64
C ARG A 12 8.67 -20.46 -33.33
N GLN A 13 8.95 -19.43 -34.14
CA GLN A 13 10.08 -18.53 -33.94
C GLN A 13 9.92 -17.72 -32.63
N VAL A 14 8.74 -17.13 -32.37
CA VAL A 14 8.44 -16.45 -31.10
C VAL A 14 8.67 -17.38 -29.90
N ARG A 15 8.19 -18.63 -29.97
CA ARG A 15 8.39 -19.61 -28.89
C ARG A 15 9.86 -19.95 -28.64
N VAL A 16 10.67 -20.05 -29.68
CA VAL A 16 12.11 -20.32 -29.57
C VAL A 16 12.81 -19.15 -28.89
N VAL A 17 12.51 -17.92 -29.31
CA VAL A 17 13.06 -16.72 -28.68
C VAL A 17 12.62 -16.63 -27.22
N LEU A 18 11.33 -16.81 -26.96
CA LEU A 18 10.79 -16.82 -25.59
C LEU A 18 11.50 -17.85 -24.70
N ALA A 19 11.64 -19.09 -25.18
CA ALA A 19 12.29 -20.16 -24.43
C ALA A 19 13.77 -19.83 -24.14
N LYS A 20 14.48 -19.27 -25.13
CA LYS A 20 15.87 -18.80 -24.96
C LYS A 20 15.95 -17.75 -23.86
N GLU A 21 15.15 -16.68 -23.93
CA GLU A 21 15.18 -15.59 -22.95
C GLU A 21 14.85 -16.07 -21.52
N LEU A 22 13.87 -16.96 -21.38
CA LEU A 22 13.53 -17.54 -20.08
C LEU A 22 14.68 -18.38 -19.52
N VAL A 23 15.28 -19.26 -20.34
CA VAL A 23 16.42 -20.10 -19.90
C VAL A 23 17.59 -19.24 -19.48
N ASP A 24 17.91 -18.21 -20.25
CA ASP A 24 19.03 -17.29 -19.94
C ASP A 24 18.76 -16.53 -18.63
N SER A 25 17.52 -16.04 -18.42
CA SER A 25 17.12 -15.38 -17.17
C SER A 25 17.21 -16.31 -15.96
N PHE A 26 16.77 -17.56 -16.07
CA PHE A 26 16.85 -18.51 -14.94
C PHE A 26 18.29 -18.97 -14.62
N ARG A 27 19.22 -18.85 -15.55
CA ARG A 27 20.65 -19.14 -15.32
C ARG A 27 21.39 -18.00 -14.63
N ASP A 28 20.92 -16.78 -14.77
CA ASP A 28 21.52 -15.62 -14.11
C ASP A 28 21.06 -15.50 -12.65
N LYS A 29 21.82 -16.12 -11.75
CA LYS A 29 21.54 -16.10 -10.31
C LYS A 29 21.56 -14.68 -9.72
N ARG A 30 22.35 -13.76 -10.29
CA ARG A 30 22.43 -12.36 -9.82
C ARG A 30 21.14 -11.61 -10.18
N ALA A 31 20.67 -11.76 -11.40
CA ALA A 31 19.40 -11.19 -11.83
C ALA A 31 18.24 -11.73 -10.99
N LEU A 32 18.17 -13.05 -10.79
CA LEU A 32 17.14 -13.67 -9.94
C LEU A 32 17.18 -13.17 -8.50
N SER A 33 18.36 -13.05 -7.90
CA SER A 33 18.48 -12.55 -6.50
C SER A 33 18.05 -11.10 -6.39
N SER A 34 18.37 -10.24 -7.36
CA SER A 34 17.95 -8.83 -7.35
C SER A 34 16.44 -8.67 -7.51
N ILE A 35 15.81 -9.46 -8.40
CA ILE A 35 14.36 -9.51 -8.58
C ILE A 35 13.70 -9.99 -7.29
N LEU A 36 14.15 -11.10 -6.71
CA LEU A 36 13.60 -11.64 -5.47
C LEU A 36 13.71 -10.62 -4.33
N LEU A 37 14.87 -9.98 -4.16
CA LEU A 37 15.05 -8.96 -3.13
C LEU A 37 14.07 -7.80 -3.31
N SER A 38 13.91 -7.29 -4.53
CA SER A 38 12.99 -6.18 -4.81
C SER A 38 11.51 -6.55 -4.54
N ILE A 39 11.13 -7.79 -4.81
CA ILE A 39 9.78 -8.31 -4.56
C ILE A 39 9.52 -8.51 -3.05
N LEU A 40 10.53 -8.93 -2.29
CA LEU A 40 10.40 -9.24 -0.86
C LEU A 40 10.34 -7.98 0.01
N VAL A 41 11.14 -6.97 -0.32
CA VAL A 41 11.30 -5.76 0.52
C VAL A 41 9.98 -5.05 0.77
N GLY A 42 9.16 -4.84 -0.24
CA GLY A 42 7.88 -4.14 -0.12
C GLY A 42 6.91 -4.80 0.86
N PRO A 43 6.52 -6.08 0.64
CA PRO A 43 5.63 -6.80 1.55
C PRO A 43 6.17 -6.93 2.98
N LEU A 44 7.47 -7.14 3.15
CA LEU A 44 8.10 -7.25 4.48
C LEU A 44 8.03 -5.92 5.24
N ILE A 45 8.34 -4.80 4.58
CA ILE A 45 8.19 -3.46 5.19
C ILE A 45 6.74 -3.21 5.58
N THR A 46 5.78 -3.58 4.72
CA THR A 46 4.35 -3.40 5.03
C THR A 46 3.93 -4.25 6.21
N ALA A 47 4.32 -5.51 6.26
CA ALA A 47 4.01 -6.38 7.39
C ALA A 47 4.61 -5.83 8.69
N PHE A 48 5.86 -5.38 8.65
CA PHE A 48 6.53 -4.74 9.79
C PHE A 48 5.77 -3.47 10.24
N MET A 49 5.43 -2.58 9.31
CA MET A 49 4.68 -1.36 9.64
C MET A 49 3.30 -1.66 10.20
N MET A 50 2.58 -2.63 9.61
CA MET A 50 1.26 -3.03 10.12
C MET A 50 1.34 -3.59 11.53
N ASN A 51 2.33 -4.44 11.82
CA ASN A 51 2.54 -4.95 13.16
C ASN A 51 2.85 -3.82 14.15
N ARG A 52 3.70 -2.86 13.76
CA ARG A 52 3.98 -1.67 14.60
C ARG A 52 2.74 -0.79 14.82
N ILE A 53 1.85 -0.68 13.83
CA ILE A 53 0.57 0.04 14.00
C ILE A 53 -0.32 -0.71 15.00
N ALA A 54 -0.41 -2.04 14.90
CA ALA A 54 -1.18 -2.85 15.84
C ALA A 54 -0.64 -2.75 17.27
N ASP A 55 0.68 -2.83 17.44
CA ASP A 55 1.33 -2.67 18.74
C ASP A 55 1.04 -1.29 19.36
N ARG A 56 1.17 -0.22 18.56
CA ARG A 56 0.84 1.15 19.02
C ARG A 56 -0.63 1.30 19.41
N GLN A 57 -1.53 0.60 18.76
CA GLN A 57 -2.94 0.64 19.08
C GLN A 57 -3.23 -0.07 20.43
N LYS A 58 -2.52 -1.18 20.70
CA LYS A 58 -2.55 -1.84 22.02
C LYS A 58 -1.96 -0.94 23.12
N GLU A 59 -0.81 -0.31 22.86
CA GLU A 59 -0.19 0.65 23.78
C GLU A 59 -1.10 1.87 24.05
N ALA A 60 -1.90 2.29 23.07
CA ALA A 60 -2.88 3.37 23.24
C ALA A 60 -4.09 2.93 24.08
N ASP A 61 -4.39 1.63 24.10
CA ASP A 61 -5.44 1.06 24.95
C ASP A 61 -4.96 0.85 26.39
N ASP A 62 -3.66 0.86 26.67
CA ASP A 62 -3.07 0.72 28.00
C ASP A 62 -2.35 2.04 28.38
N VAL A 63 -3.12 2.97 28.96
CA VAL A 63 -2.64 4.32 29.23
C VAL A 63 -2.23 4.47 30.69
N ARG A 64 -0.97 4.89 30.89
CA ARG A 64 -0.46 5.31 32.20
C ARG A 64 -0.73 6.79 32.38
N ILE A 65 -1.39 7.16 33.50
CA ILE A 65 -1.79 8.54 33.79
C ILE A 65 -1.16 8.99 35.10
N PRO A 66 -0.03 9.72 35.04
CA PRO A 66 0.49 10.43 36.22
C PRO A 66 -0.45 11.59 36.58
N ILE A 67 -0.81 11.70 37.88
CA ILE A 67 -1.72 12.74 38.36
C ILE A 67 -1.05 13.56 39.44
N VAL A 68 -0.71 14.80 39.11
CA VAL A 68 -0.27 15.81 40.10
C VAL A 68 -1.48 16.36 40.82
N GLY A 69 -1.44 16.42 42.17
CA GLY A 69 -2.58 16.88 42.93
C GLY A 69 -3.74 15.88 43.07
N ALA A 70 -3.49 14.58 42.91
CA ALA A 70 -4.49 13.49 43.04
C ALA A 70 -5.36 13.61 44.32
N ARG A 71 -4.82 14.12 45.40
CA ARG A 71 -5.52 14.36 46.68
C ARG A 71 -6.68 15.35 46.58
N TYR A 72 -6.66 16.26 45.59
CA TYR A 72 -7.71 17.25 45.39
C TYR A 72 -8.92 16.71 44.59
N ALA A 73 -8.74 15.58 43.90
CA ALA A 73 -9.79 14.94 43.06
C ALA A 73 -9.89 13.43 43.30
N PRO A 74 -10.12 12.93 44.54
CA PRO A 74 -10.11 11.49 44.82
C PRO A 74 -11.17 10.73 44.05
N ALA A 75 -12.34 11.29 43.81
CA ALA A 75 -13.41 10.66 43.03
C ALA A 75 -13.01 10.48 41.53
N LEU A 76 -12.34 11.46 40.94
CA LEU A 76 -11.81 11.35 39.57
C LEU A 76 -10.73 10.27 39.49
N VAL A 77 -9.81 10.23 40.44
CA VAL A 77 -8.74 9.21 40.49
C VAL A 77 -9.32 7.81 40.59
N GLN A 78 -10.28 7.64 41.50
CA GLN A 78 -10.98 6.35 41.65
C GLN A 78 -11.72 5.96 40.35
N TRP A 79 -12.45 6.90 39.75
CA TRP A 79 -13.16 6.65 38.50
C TRP A 79 -12.20 6.26 37.37
N LEU A 80 -11.08 6.97 37.21
CA LEU A 80 -10.05 6.65 36.22
C LEU A 80 -9.45 5.28 36.46
N SER A 81 -9.16 4.90 37.70
CA SER A 81 -8.59 3.60 38.04
C SER A 81 -9.54 2.41 37.77
N GLN A 82 -10.84 2.67 37.65
CA GLN A 82 -11.86 1.66 37.29
C GLN A 82 -12.02 1.47 35.77
N GLN A 83 -11.42 2.36 34.96
CA GLN A 83 -11.50 2.23 33.53
C GLN A 83 -10.54 1.15 33.00
N SER A 84 -11.01 0.32 32.09
CA SER A 84 -10.19 -0.73 31.50
C SER A 84 -8.98 -0.13 30.71
N GLY A 85 -7.78 -0.65 30.96
CA GLY A 85 -6.57 -0.20 30.32
C GLY A 85 -6.07 1.16 30.82
N VAL A 86 -6.48 1.59 32.03
CA VAL A 86 -5.98 2.82 32.66
C VAL A 86 -5.23 2.48 33.95
N THR A 87 -3.97 2.90 34.02
CA THR A 87 -3.14 2.76 35.21
C THR A 87 -2.77 4.13 35.73
N VAL A 88 -3.28 4.48 36.93
CA VAL A 88 -2.88 5.70 37.58
C VAL A 88 -1.52 5.48 38.26
N VAL A 89 -0.55 6.35 37.98
CA VAL A 89 0.82 6.24 38.46
C VAL A 89 1.21 7.48 39.26
N PRO A 90 2.21 7.42 40.17
CA PRO A 90 2.71 8.57 40.88
C PRO A 90 3.18 9.68 39.94
N PRO A 91 2.96 10.97 40.30
CA PRO A 91 3.36 12.07 39.45
C PRO A 91 4.89 12.24 39.40
N PRO A 92 5.46 12.70 38.28
CA PRO A 92 6.85 13.12 38.20
C PRO A 92 7.11 14.38 39.00
N VAL A 93 8.37 14.66 39.32
CA VAL A 93 8.78 15.87 40.08
C VAL A 93 8.48 17.13 39.28
N ASP A 94 8.80 17.13 37.99
CA ASP A 94 8.44 18.21 37.06
C ASP A 94 7.60 17.63 35.92
N PRO A 95 6.30 17.94 35.86
CA PRO A 95 5.41 17.42 34.84
C PRO A 95 5.73 17.85 33.39
N GLU A 96 6.18 19.11 33.23
CA GLU A 96 6.50 19.65 31.91
C GLU A 96 7.81 19.05 31.40
N GLN A 97 8.80 18.91 32.28
CA GLN A 97 10.08 18.31 31.93
C GLN A 97 9.90 16.82 31.59
N ALA A 98 9.10 16.08 32.33
CA ALA A 98 8.82 14.67 32.07
C ALA A 98 8.21 14.43 30.68
N VAL A 99 7.30 15.32 30.25
CA VAL A 99 6.72 15.24 28.90
C VAL A 99 7.75 15.66 27.85
N ARG A 100 8.56 16.67 28.06
CA ARG A 100 9.63 17.10 27.14
C ARG A 100 10.72 16.04 26.99
N GLU A 101 11.13 15.40 28.07
CA GLU A 101 12.13 14.34 28.10
C GLU A 101 11.57 12.96 27.64
N GLN A 102 10.29 12.93 27.28
CA GLN A 102 9.62 11.74 26.76
C GLN A 102 9.53 10.57 27.76
N SER A 103 9.67 10.82 29.05
CA SER A 103 9.47 9.82 30.10
C SER A 103 7.99 9.54 30.36
N GLU A 104 7.12 10.54 30.11
CA GLU A 104 5.66 10.39 30.18
C GLU A 104 4.99 10.96 28.93
N TYR A 105 3.90 10.33 28.52
CA TYR A 105 3.13 10.74 27.33
C TYR A 105 2.14 11.86 27.62
N VAL A 106 1.54 11.80 28.79
CA VAL A 106 0.54 12.76 29.26
C VAL A 106 0.60 12.85 30.77
N VAL A 107 0.45 14.05 31.31
CA VAL A 107 0.35 14.27 32.76
C VAL A 107 -0.88 15.10 33.05
N LEU A 108 -1.70 14.65 34.03
CA LEU A 108 -2.82 15.42 34.53
C LEU A 108 -2.38 16.27 35.74
N VAL A 109 -2.73 17.54 35.73
CA VAL A 109 -2.49 18.43 36.87
C VAL A 109 -3.83 18.93 37.41
N VAL A 110 -4.12 18.57 38.65
CA VAL A 110 -5.31 18.98 39.39
C VAL A 110 -4.90 20.09 40.35
N PRO A 111 -5.34 21.33 40.09
CA PRO A 111 -5.02 22.47 40.97
C PRO A 111 -5.67 22.32 42.36
N SER A 112 -5.16 23.08 43.35
CA SER A 112 -5.66 23.05 44.74
C SER A 112 -7.09 23.56 44.91
N ASP A 113 -7.52 24.46 44.04
CA ASP A 113 -8.85 25.04 43.98
C ASP A 113 -9.93 24.14 43.39
N TYR A 114 -9.50 23.04 42.73
CA TYR A 114 -10.40 22.06 42.12
C TYR A 114 -11.50 21.56 43.06
N ALA A 115 -11.14 21.19 44.29
CA ALA A 115 -12.06 20.63 45.26
C ALA A 115 -13.16 21.63 45.66
N ASP A 116 -12.82 22.89 45.80
CA ASP A 116 -13.76 23.95 46.22
C ASP A 116 -14.69 24.35 45.07
N ASP A 117 -14.17 24.46 43.84
CA ASP A 117 -14.98 24.71 42.67
C ASP A 117 -15.90 23.56 42.37
N PHE A 118 -15.40 22.31 42.49
CA PHE A 118 -16.20 21.10 42.26
C PHE A 118 -17.36 20.98 43.26
N ARG A 119 -17.13 21.24 44.58
CA ARG A 119 -18.17 21.22 45.63
C ARG A 119 -19.18 22.35 45.44
N SER A 120 -18.71 23.53 45.03
CA SER A 120 -19.57 24.68 44.76
C SER A 120 -20.35 24.57 43.46
N SER A 121 -20.26 23.43 42.78
CA SER A 121 -20.90 23.21 41.47
C SER A 121 -20.42 24.19 40.38
N ARG A 122 -19.28 24.83 40.58
CA ARG A 122 -18.59 25.63 39.54
C ARG A 122 -17.79 24.73 38.60
N PRO A 123 -17.42 25.19 37.39
CA PRO A 123 -16.49 24.49 36.52
C PRO A 123 -15.12 24.38 37.19
N ALA A 124 -14.68 23.16 37.51
CA ALA A 124 -13.34 22.92 38.07
C ALA A 124 -12.37 22.64 36.92
N SER A 125 -11.22 23.29 36.91
CA SER A 125 -10.24 23.15 35.83
C SER A 125 -9.27 22.00 36.08
N ILE A 126 -8.92 21.28 35.02
CA ILE A 126 -7.85 20.26 35.00
C ILE A 126 -6.93 20.62 33.85
N LYS A 127 -5.61 20.61 34.07
CA LYS A 127 -4.65 20.83 33.02
C LYS A 127 -4.16 19.46 32.49
N VAL A 128 -4.16 19.31 31.18
CA VAL A 128 -3.59 18.14 30.50
C VAL A 128 -2.28 18.62 29.85
N ILE A 129 -1.15 18.13 30.34
CA ILE A 129 0.16 18.44 29.81
C ILE A 129 0.52 17.29 28.85
N ALA A 130 0.71 17.61 27.59
CA ALA A 130 1.10 16.66 26.54
C ALA A 130 1.85 17.39 25.43
N ASP A 131 2.69 16.66 24.69
CA ASP A 131 3.39 17.19 23.52
C ASP A 131 2.58 16.89 22.24
N SER A 132 1.95 17.92 21.68
CA SER A 132 1.14 17.82 20.47
C SER A 132 1.96 17.66 19.17
N ALA A 133 3.27 17.92 19.23
CA ALA A 133 4.16 17.74 18.07
C ALA A 133 4.48 16.25 17.80
N ARG A 134 4.22 15.40 18.77
CA ARG A 134 4.51 13.97 18.70
C ARG A 134 3.31 13.19 18.17
N SER A 135 3.52 12.49 17.05
CA SER A 135 2.50 11.63 16.46
C SER A 135 2.24 10.33 17.25
N ASP A 136 3.23 9.87 18.02
CA ASP A 136 3.15 8.63 18.81
C ASP A 136 2.33 8.78 20.11
N THR A 137 2.20 10.00 20.65
CA THR A 137 1.44 10.29 21.87
C THR A 137 -0.03 10.63 21.61
N ARG A 138 -0.35 10.96 20.37
CA ARG A 138 -1.68 11.50 19.98
C ARG A 138 -2.83 10.58 20.39
N ALA A 139 -2.72 9.28 20.14
CA ALA A 139 -3.77 8.31 20.46
C ALA A 139 -4.04 8.23 21.98
N GLN A 140 -2.99 8.29 22.80
CA GLN A 140 -3.09 8.25 24.26
C GLN A 140 -3.68 9.56 24.81
N VAL A 141 -3.26 10.70 24.29
CA VAL A 141 -3.83 12.02 24.66
C VAL A 141 -5.31 12.09 24.30
N GLU A 142 -5.70 11.67 23.10
CA GLU A 142 -7.11 11.61 22.69
C GLU A 142 -7.93 10.66 23.57
N ARG A 143 -7.34 9.53 24.03
CA ARG A 143 -8.00 8.64 24.96
C ARG A 143 -8.22 9.29 26.32
N VAL A 144 -7.19 9.94 26.90
CA VAL A 144 -7.31 10.65 28.17
C VAL A 144 -8.36 11.76 28.08
N GLN A 145 -8.36 12.54 26.99
CA GLN A 145 -9.36 13.57 26.77
C GLN A 145 -10.79 12.99 26.68
N ARG A 146 -10.97 11.87 25.98
CA ARG A 146 -12.27 11.18 25.93
C ARG A 146 -12.73 10.71 27.30
N LEU A 147 -11.85 10.14 28.12
CA LEU A 147 -12.16 9.71 29.48
C LEU A 147 -12.57 10.91 30.36
N LEU A 148 -11.84 12.04 30.28
CA LEU A 148 -12.21 13.25 31.01
C LEU A 148 -13.55 13.82 30.54
N GLN A 149 -13.85 13.78 29.24
CA GLN A 149 -15.15 14.20 28.69
C GLN A 149 -16.28 13.28 29.16
N GLN A 150 -16.04 11.97 29.21
CA GLN A 150 -17.01 11.01 29.73
C GLN A 150 -17.30 11.28 31.22
N TYR A 151 -16.28 11.42 32.06
CA TYR A 151 -16.42 11.79 33.46
C TYR A 151 -17.20 13.09 33.64
N ASN A 152 -16.84 14.14 32.87
CA ASN A 152 -17.54 15.41 32.87
C ASN A 152 -19.04 15.26 32.51
N GLY A 153 -19.36 14.45 31.54
CA GLY A 153 -20.74 14.15 31.16
C GLY A 153 -21.51 13.43 32.25
N GLU A 154 -20.92 12.43 32.89
CA GLU A 154 -21.54 11.66 34.00
C GLU A 154 -21.81 12.58 35.22
N ILE A 155 -20.81 13.37 35.65
CA ILE A 155 -20.98 14.31 36.75
C ILE A 155 -21.99 15.41 36.39
N GLY A 156 -21.94 15.92 35.16
CA GLY A 156 -22.92 16.92 34.67
C GLY A 156 -24.34 16.40 34.76
N ALA A 157 -24.58 15.18 34.31
CA ALA A 157 -25.87 14.50 34.40
C ALA A 157 -26.36 14.33 35.85
N LEU A 158 -25.48 13.87 36.75
CA LEU A 158 -25.79 13.73 38.18
C LEU A 158 -26.13 15.07 38.85
N ARG A 159 -25.43 16.15 38.50
CA ARG A 159 -25.73 17.50 38.99
C ARG A 159 -27.08 18.02 38.52
N LEU A 160 -27.48 17.73 37.29
CA LEU A 160 -28.80 18.11 36.75
C LEU A 160 -29.91 17.33 37.46
N ILE A 161 -29.76 16.02 37.67
CA ILE A 161 -30.71 15.19 38.40
C ILE A 161 -30.88 15.72 39.83
N GLY A 162 -29.78 16.00 40.51
CA GLY A 162 -29.81 16.56 41.87
C GLY A 162 -30.53 17.93 41.99
N ARG A 163 -30.69 18.64 40.87
CA ARG A 163 -31.47 19.89 40.74
C ARG A 163 -32.89 19.70 40.20
N GLY A 164 -33.33 18.44 40.01
CA GLY A 164 -34.63 18.16 39.45
C GLY A 164 -34.78 18.40 37.95
N VAL A 165 -33.65 18.60 37.24
CA VAL A 165 -33.60 18.86 35.81
C VAL A 165 -33.20 17.56 35.08
N SER A 166 -33.92 17.23 34.02
CA SER A 166 -33.56 16.08 33.22
C SER A 166 -32.22 16.31 32.51
N PRO A 167 -31.26 15.35 32.54
CA PRO A 167 -30.02 15.43 31.80
C PRO A 167 -30.23 15.65 30.28
N ALA A 168 -31.38 15.20 29.74
CA ALA A 168 -31.74 15.44 28.35
C ALA A 168 -31.89 16.92 27.98
N ALA A 169 -32.10 17.82 28.97
CA ALA A 169 -32.13 19.25 28.72
C ALA A 169 -30.78 19.82 28.30
N ALA A 170 -29.68 19.21 28.76
CA ALA A 170 -28.32 19.62 28.37
C ALA A 170 -27.82 18.94 27.07
N THR A 171 -28.51 17.89 26.62
CA THR A 171 -28.17 17.14 25.41
C THR A 171 -29.38 17.03 24.47
N PRO A 172 -29.79 18.13 23.84
CA PRO A 172 -30.99 18.17 23.00
C PRO A 172 -30.88 17.31 21.74
N LEU A 173 -29.66 16.95 21.33
CA LEU A 173 -29.40 16.13 20.16
C LEU A 173 -28.68 14.84 20.57
N LYS A 174 -29.27 13.70 20.20
CA LYS A 174 -28.60 12.40 20.27
C LYS A 174 -28.00 12.10 18.89
N ILE A 175 -26.71 12.41 18.72
CA ILE A 175 -26.00 12.09 17.51
C ILE A 175 -25.70 10.58 17.47
N GLN A 176 -26.31 9.89 16.52
CA GLN A 176 -26.04 8.48 16.27
C GLN A 176 -25.19 8.37 15.00
N GLY A 177 -23.91 8.06 15.15
CA GLY A 177 -23.06 7.68 14.03
C GLY A 177 -23.46 6.30 13.52
N VAL A 178 -23.94 6.21 12.28
CA VAL A 178 -24.20 4.94 11.62
C VAL A 178 -23.00 4.64 10.72
N GLU A 179 -22.21 3.65 11.11
CA GLU A 179 -21.06 3.18 10.31
C GLU A 179 -21.58 2.28 9.18
N VAL A 180 -21.45 2.79 7.95
CA VAL A 180 -21.95 2.08 6.74
C VAL A 180 -20.84 1.29 6.06
N SER A 181 -19.55 1.58 6.38
CA SER A 181 -18.44 0.86 5.78
C SER A 181 -18.37 -0.59 6.26
N THR A 182 -18.16 -1.51 5.31
CA THR A 182 -17.92 -2.92 5.66
C THR A 182 -16.55 -3.07 6.34
N THR A 183 -16.40 -4.13 7.14
CA THR A 183 -15.09 -4.47 7.76
C THR A 183 -14.00 -4.68 6.71
N GLN A 184 -14.36 -5.17 5.53
CA GLN A 184 -13.42 -5.34 4.41
C GLN A 184 -12.99 -4.00 3.79
N GLN A 185 -13.90 -3.05 3.63
CA GLN A 185 -13.58 -1.70 3.12
C GLN A 185 -12.63 -0.96 4.06
N ARG A 186 -12.82 -1.09 5.37
CA ARG A 186 -11.89 -0.53 6.37
C ARG A 186 -10.51 -1.16 6.28
N ALA A 187 -10.44 -2.49 6.17
CA ALA A 187 -9.19 -3.20 5.97
C ALA A 187 -8.50 -2.79 4.67
N ALA A 188 -9.23 -2.70 3.54
CA ALA A 188 -8.69 -2.28 2.26
C ALA A 188 -8.10 -0.86 2.28
N LYS A 189 -8.67 0.06 3.07
CA LYS A 189 -8.13 1.41 3.24
C LYS A 189 -6.74 1.39 3.91
N LEU A 190 -6.54 0.57 4.93
CA LEU A 190 -5.23 0.38 5.55
C LEU A 190 -4.25 -0.38 4.63
N LEU A 191 -4.76 -1.30 3.84
CA LEU A 191 -3.98 -2.11 2.91
C LEU A 191 -3.87 -1.48 1.51
N SER A 192 -4.20 -0.18 1.38
CA SER A 192 -4.13 0.58 0.11
C SER A 192 -2.74 0.62 -0.52
N VAL A 193 -1.72 0.31 0.25
CA VAL A 193 -0.35 0.16 -0.24
C VAL A 193 -0.15 -1.10 -1.11
N ILE A 194 -0.99 -2.13 -0.97
CA ILE A 194 -0.86 -3.40 -1.74
C ILE A 194 -1.01 -3.18 -3.25
N PRO A 195 -2.01 -2.43 -3.77
CA PRO A 195 -2.08 -2.11 -5.19
C PRO A 195 -0.82 -1.43 -5.72
N LEU A 196 -0.24 -0.50 -4.96
CA LEU A 196 1.04 0.12 -5.31
C LEU A 196 2.16 -0.92 -5.41
N MET A 197 2.24 -1.85 -4.45
CA MET A 197 3.24 -2.92 -4.50
C MET A 197 3.09 -3.83 -5.71
N VAL A 198 1.85 -4.16 -6.09
CA VAL A 198 1.57 -4.95 -7.28
C VAL A 198 2.00 -4.20 -8.56
N LEU A 199 1.74 -2.89 -8.64
CA LEU A 199 2.23 -2.06 -9.74
C LEU A 199 3.77 -2.07 -9.79
N LEU A 200 4.43 -1.82 -8.67
CA LEU A 200 5.89 -1.81 -8.60
C LEU A 200 6.48 -3.19 -8.92
N ALA A 201 5.85 -4.28 -8.46
CA ALA A 201 6.29 -5.63 -8.77
C ALA A 201 6.22 -5.94 -10.28
N ALA A 202 5.18 -5.46 -10.98
CA ALA A 202 5.11 -5.61 -12.43
C ALA A 202 6.23 -4.86 -13.15
N PHE A 203 6.57 -3.65 -12.70
CA PHE A 203 7.65 -2.86 -13.28
C PHE A 203 9.03 -3.44 -12.97
N THR A 204 9.31 -3.77 -11.72
CA THR A 204 10.62 -4.34 -11.32
C THR A 204 10.82 -5.75 -11.87
N GLY A 205 9.76 -6.54 -11.96
CA GLY A 205 9.79 -7.90 -12.50
C GLY A 205 10.10 -7.96 -14.00
N ALA A 206 9.65 -6.99 -14.79
CA ALA A 206 9.99 -6.90 -16.21
C ALA A 206 11.35 -6.28 -16.46
N MET A 207 11.79 -5.36 -15.59
CA MET A 207 12.91 -4.45 -15.81
C MET A 207 14.22 -5.16 -16.16
N GLN A 208 14.61 -6.14 -15.36
CA GLN A 208 15.89 -6.82 -15.52
C GLN A 208 15.95 -7.57 -16.85
N LEU A 209 14.91 -8.35 -17.16
CA LEU A 209 14.88 -9.12 -18.39
C LEU A 209 14.73 -8.22 -19.63
N ALA A 210 13.90 -7.19 -19.58
CA ALA A 210 13.75 -6.24 -20.67
C ALA A 210 15.08 -5.52 -20.97
N THR A 211 15.84 -5.13 -19.94
CA THR A 211 17.13 -4.47 -20.08
C THR A 211 18.19 -5.42 -20.62
N ASP A 212 18.31 -6.62 -20.06
CA ASP A 212 19.33 -7.60 -20.45
C ASP A 212 19.10 -8.14 -21.88
N ALA A 213 17.85 -8.44 -22.21
CA ALA A 213 17.47 -8.95 -23.53
C ALA A 213 17.57 -7.91 -24.66
N THR A 214 17.80 -6.63 -24.37
CA THR A 214 17.90 -5.57 -25.40
C THR A 214 19.25 -4.86 -25.31
N ALA A 215 19.41 -3.90 -24.39
CA ALA A 215 20.64 -3.14 -24.21
C ALA A 215 21.82 -4.06 -23.81
N GLY A 216 21.58 -5.08 -22.98
CA GLY A 216 22.60 -6.05 -22.58
C GLY A 216 23.10 -6.90 -23.76
N GLU A 217 22.22 -7.38 -24.63
CA GLU A 217 22.63 -8.11 -25.84
C GLU A 217 23.34 -7.21 -26.82
N ARG A 218 22.94 -5.94 -26.93
CA ARG A 218 23.60 -4.95 -27.77
C ARG A 218 25.04 -4.69 -27.29
N GLU A 219 25.23 -4.44 -25.99
CA GLU A 219 26.53 -4.19 -25.40
C GLU A 219 27.48 -5.38 -25.56
N ARG A 220 26.96 -6.61 -25.50
CA ARG A 220 27.73 -7.85 -25.74
C ARG A 220 27.93 -8.19 -27.23
N GLY A 221 27.37 -7.40 -28.18
CA GLY A 221 27.41 -7.69 -29.60
C GLY A 221 26.58 -8.89 -30.06
N SER A 222 25.85 -9.54 -29.16
CA SER A 222 25.04 -10.72 -29.47
C SER A 222 23.75 -10.37 -30.24
N LEU A 223 23.26 -9.13 -30.12
CA LEU A 223 22.12 -8.64 -30.85
C LEU A 223 22.36 -8.68 -32.38
N GLU A 224 23.55 -8.31 -32.84
CA GLU A 224 23.92 -8.34 -34.25
C GLU A 224 23.84 -9.76 -34.80
N ALA A 225 24.42 -10.72 -34.08
CA ALA A 225 24.38 -12.15 -34.45
C ALA A 225 22.94 -12.69 -34.52
N LEU A 226 22.04 -12.21 -33.67
CA LEU A 226 20.61 -12.55 -33.72
C LEU A 226 19.91 -11.97 -34.93
N LEU A 227 20.26 -10.75 -35.35
CA LEU A 227 19.62 -10.05 -36.48
C LEU A 227 20.07 -10.56 -37.83
N VAL A 228 21.21 -11.27 -37.93
CA VAL A 228 21.66 -11.97 -39.18
C VAL A 228 20.83 -13.22 -39.45
N ASN A 229 20.21 -13.81 -38.43
CA ASN A 229 19.35 -14.98 -38.60
C ASN A 229 18.06 -14.60 -39.34
N PRO A 230 17.49 -15.52 -40.17
CA PRO A 230 16.26 -15.27 -40.92
C PRO A 230 15.00 -15.36 -40.05
N VAL A 231 14.99 -14.52 -38.99
CA VAL A 231 13.87 -14.39 -38.06
C VAL A 231 13.26 -13.00 -38.24
N PRO A 232 11.94 -12.87 -38.44
CA PRO A 232 11.29 -11.57 -38.51
C PRO A 232 11.53 -10.78 -37.21
N ARG A 233 11.94 -9.51 -37.33
CA ARG A 233 12.21 -8.63 -36.18
C ARG A 233 11.00 -8.51 -35.24
N GLY A 234 9.78 -8.59 -35.81
CA GLY A 234 8.55 -8.65 -35.01
C GLY A 234 8.44 -9.90 -34.12
N ALA A 235 8.89 -11.07 -34.63
CA ALA A 235 8.90 -12.30 -33.84
C ALA A 235 9.96 -12.24 -32.73
N LEU A 236 11.12 -11.61 -33.01
CA LEU A 236 12.16 -11.38 -32.03
C LEU A 236 11.67 -10.44 -30.91
N ALA A 237 11.14 -9.27 -31.27
CA ALA A 237 10.60 -8.30 -30.31
C ALA A 237 9.48 -8.89 -29.45
N LEU A 238 8.52 -9.59 -30.08
CA LEU A 238 7.39 -10.21 -29.37
C LEU A 238 7.87 -11.30 -28.41
N GLY A 239 8.85 -12.13 -28.79
CA GLY A 239 9.44 -13.14 -27.93
C GLY A 239 10.06 -12.55 -26.66
N LYS A 240 10.87 -11.48 -26.83
CA LYS A 240 11.51 -10.75 -25.74
C LYS A 240 10.51 -10.06 -24.81
N VAL A 241 9.55 -9.34 -25.37
CA VAL A 241 8.47 -8.68 -24.60
C VAL A 241 7.63 -9.71 -23.84
N THR A 242 7.29 -10.83 -24.45
CA THR A 242 6.52 -11.89 -23.78
C THR A 242 7.31 -12.51 -22.63
N ALA A 243 8.63 -12.73 -22.79
CA ALA A 243 9.49 -13.23 -21.73
C ALA A 243 9.51 -12.25 -20.53
N SER A 244 9.70 -10.95 -20.81
CA SER A 244 9.69 -9.90 -19.79
C SER A 244 8.33 -9.77 -19.10
N ALA A 245 7.22 -9.92 -19.84
CA ALA A 245 5.87 -9.92 -19.29
C ALA A 245 5.60 -11.12 -18.37
N LEU A 246 6.11 -12.30 -18.72
CA LEU A 246 6.02 -13.48 -17.86
C LEU A 246 6.84 -13.32 -16.58
N SER A 247 8.03 -12.71 -16.66
CA SER A 247 8.82 -12.36 -15.48
C SER A 247 8.07 -11.37 -14.58
N ALA A 248 7.46 -10.32 -15.15
CA ALA A 248 6.61 -9.39 -14.44
C ALA A 248 5.41 -10.08 -13.76
N MET A 249 4.75 -10.98 -14.46
CA MET A 249 3.60 -11.73 -13.92
C MET A 249 4.02 -12.64 -12.75
N LEU A 250 5.16 -13.32 -12.87
CA LEU A 250 5.72 -14.09 -11.77
C LEU A 250 6.03 -13.20 -10.56
N ALA A 251 6.61 -12.03 -10.77
CA ALA A 251 6.88 -11.06 -9.73
C ALA A 251 5.59 -10.61 -9.02
N VAL A 252 4.54 -10.31 -9.77
CA VAL A 252 3.22 -9.97 -9.24
C VAL A 252 2.62 -11.12 -8.43
N MET A 253 2.67 -12.35 -8.95
CA MET A 253 2.16 -13.53 -8.25
C MET A 253 2.87 -13.76 -6.91
N VAL A 254 4.20 -13.66 -6.90
CA VAL A 254 5.00 -13.81 -5.67
C VAL A 254 4.68 -12.70 -4.68
N THR A 255 4.61 -11.44 -5.14
CA THR A 255 4.26 -10.29 -4.29
C THR A 255 2.86 -10.44 -3.68
N ALA A 256 1.86 -10.77 -4.49
CA ALA A 256 0.48 -10.96 -4.02
C ALA A 256 0.37 -12.15 -3.06
N GLY A 257 1.05 -13.27 -3.37
CA GLY A 257 1.10 -14.44 -2.50
C GLY A 257 1.77 -14.13 -1.16
N LEU A 258 2.90 -13.40 -1.18
CA LEU A 258 3.61 -12.99 0.02
C LEU A 258 2.79 -12.01 0.86
N CYS A 259 2.16 -11.00 0.24
CA CYS A 259 1.25 -10.11 0.95
C CYS A 259 0.14 -10.90 1.64
N THR A 260 -0.48 -11.85 0.94
CA THR A 260 -1.54 -12.71 1.50
C THR A 260 -1.03 -13.57 2.65
N ALA A 261 0.16 -14.13 2.54
CA ALA A 261 0.77 -14.94 3.59
C ALA A 261 1.10 -14.09 4.83
N LEU A 262 1.70 -12.92 4.64
CA LEU A 262 2.08 -12.02 5.72
C LEU A 262 0.85 -11.43 6.46
N LEU A 263 -0.26 -11.19 5.75
CA LEU A 263 -1.50 -10.72 6.38
C LEU A 263 -2.08 -11.71 7.40
N ARG A 264 -1.73 -13.00 7.33
CA ARG A 264 -2.16 -14.00 8.33
C ARG A 264 -1.46 -13.82 9.68
N PHE A 265 -0.31 -13.18 9.70
CA PHE A 265 0.47 -12.92 10.92
C PHE A 265 0.11 -11.58 11.56
N ILE A 266 -0.66 -10.73 10.88
CA ILE A 266 -1.08 -9.44 11.42
C ILE A 266 -2.41 -9.64 12.17
N PRO A 267 -2.54 -9.16 13.42
CA PRO A 267 -3.75 -9.31 14.22
C PRO A 267 -4.86 -8.33 13.77
N LEU A 268 -5.32 -8.46 12.52
CA LEU A 268 -6.34 -7.59 11.93
C LEU A 268 -7.67 -7.63 12.70
N GLN A 269 -7.95 -8.75 13.38
CA GLN A 269 -9.17 -8.89 14.20
C GLN A 269 -9.16 -7.96 15.41
N GLU A 270 -8.00 -7.73 16.01
CA GLU A 270 -7.83 -6.79 17.13
C GLU A 270 -8.04 -5.34 16.67
N LEU A 271 -7.76 -5.05 15.40
CA LEU A 271 -8.05 -3.76 14.76
C LEU A 271 -9.53 -3.64 14.33
N GLY A 272 -10.40 -4.58 14.71
CA GLY A 272 -11.82 -4.60 14.32
C GLY A 272 -12.04 -4.84 12.83
N MET A 273 -11.07 -5.44 12.14
CA MET A 273 -11.09 -5.66 10.70
C MET A 273 -11.08 -7.15 10.37
N ARG A 274 -11.84 -7.53 9.34
CA ARG A 274 -11.76 -8.85 8.74
C ARG A 274 -11.38 -8.67 7.28
N PHE A 275 -10.24 -9.22 6.91
CA PHE A 275 -9.80 -9.24 5.53
C PHE A 275 -9.80 -10.69 5.04
N SER A 276 -10.68 -11.00 4.11
CA SER A 276 -10.72 -12.31 3.48
C SER A 276 -10.19 -12.20 2.05
N PHE A 277 -9.05 -12.82 1.81
CA PHE A 277 -8.46 -12.89 0.48
C PHE A 277 -8.62 -14.32 -0.04
N GLY A 278 -9.68 -14.55 -0.78
CA GLY A 278 -10.01 -15.85 -1.36
C GLY A 278 -9.59 -15.97 -2.83
N ALA A 279 -9.81 -17.14 -3.40
CA ALA A 279 -9.53 -17.42 -4.81
C ALA A 279 -10.15 -16.39 -5.80
N PRO A 280 -11.39 -15.88 -5.60
CA PRO A 280 -11.96 -14.86 -6.49
C PRO A 280 -11.15 -13.56 -6.51
N HIS A 281 -10.67 -13.12 -5.34
CA HIS A 281 -9.86 -11.90 -5.24
C HIS A 281 -8.50 -12.08 -5.95
N MET A 282 -7.87 -13.25 -5.79
CA MET A 282 -6.64 -13.59 -6.49
C MET A 282 -6.84 -13.63 -8.01
N LEU A 283 -7.93 -14.24 -8.49
CA LEU A 283 -8.26 -14.26 -9.91
C LEU A 283 -8.52 -12.84 -10.46
N GLY A 284 -9.27 -12.01 -9.74
CA GLY A 284 -9.50 -10.62 -10.12
C GLY A 284 -8.20 -9.81 -10.18
N LEU A 285 -7.31 -10.00 -9.20
CA LEU A 285 -6.00 -9.35 -9.16
C LEU A 285 -5.14 -9.80 -10.35
N MET A 286 -5.10 -11.10 -10.65
CA MET A 286 -4.36 -11.62 -11.80
C MET A 286 -4.95 -11.13 -13.13
N ALA A 287 -6.27 -11.06 -13.26
CA ALA A 287 -6.94 -10.53 -14.45
C ALA A 287 -6.62 -9.04 -14.67
N ALA A 288 -6.53 -8.24 -13.60
CA ALA A 288 -6.10 -6.86 -13.67
C ALA A 288 -4.60 -6.74 -14.00
N ALA A 289 -3.74 -7.58 -13.40
CA ALA A 289 -2.30 -7.48 -13.53
C ALA A 289 -1.77 -7.94 -14.90
N LEU A 290 -2.39 -8.91 -15.55
CA LEU A 290 -1.89 -9.51 -16.80
C LEU A 290 -1.72 -8.47 -17.93
N PRO A 291 -2.72 -7.63 -18.29
CA PRO A 291 -2.54 -6.61 -19.32
C PRO A 291 -1.50 -5.55 -18.92
N MET A 292 -1.39 -5.25 -17.61
CA MET A 292 -0.39 -4.34 -17.09
C MET A 292 1.02 -4.90 -17.24
N CYS A 293 1.25 -6.18 -16.95
CA CYS A 293 2.56 -6.83 -17.16
C CYS A 293 2.99 -6.78 -18.63
N LEU A 294 2.06 -6.95 -19.56
CA LEU A 294 2.33 -6.82 -20.98
C LEU A 294 2.70 -5.37 -21.35
N LEU A 295 1.98 -4.39 -20.82
CA LEU A 295 2.28 -2.98 -21.05
C LEU A 295 3.66 -2.62 -20.51
N THR A 296 3.96 -2.95 -19.24
CA THR A 296 5.24 -2.63 -18.61
C THR A 296 6.41 -3.24 -19.37
N ALA A 297 6.31 -4.51 -19.76
CA ALA A 297 7.33 -5.20 -20.55
C ALA A 297 7.54 -4.54 -21.91
N SER A 298 6.46 -4.12 -22.58
CA SER A 298 6.54 -3.47 -23.91
C SER A 298 7.18 -2.10 -23.82
N VAL A 299 6.79 -1.27 -22.82
CA VAL A 299 7.37 0.05 -22.59
C VAL A 299 8.87 -0.05 -22.27
N GLN A 300 9.20 -0.94 -21.33
CA GLN A 300 10.58 -1.12 -20.89
C GLN A 300 11.48 -1.67 -22.00
N SER A 301 11.00 -2.64 -22.79
CA SER A 301 11.75 -3.16 -23.93
C SER A 301 11.95 -2.07 -24.99
N CYS A 302 10.95 -1.22 -25.24
CA CYS A 302 11.07 -0.11 -26.18
C CYS A 302 12.15 0.90 -25.71
N VAL A 303 12.08 1.30 -24.44
CA VAL A 303 13.04 2.26 -23.87
C VAL A 303 14.45 1.66 -23.78
N ALA A 304 14.58 0.39 -23.39
CA ALA A 304 15.87 -0.28 -23.33
C ALA A 304 16.52 -0.45 -24.72
N THR A 305 15.73 -0.54 -25.79
CA THR A 305 16.26 -0.60 -27.18
C THR A 305 16.92 0.72 -27.59
N LEU A 306 16.55 1.87 -27.01
CA LEU A 306 17.17 3.17 -27.26
C LEU A 306 18.53 3.31 -26.58
N ALA A 307 18.75 2.60 -25.46
CA ALA A 307 19.98 2.70 -24.69
C ALA A 307 21.17 2.04 -25.41
N LYS A 308 22.36 2.65 -25.27
CA LYS A 308 23.61 2.15 -25.87
C LYS A 308 24.31 1.11 -25.00
N SER A 309 24.04 1.12 -23.69
CA SER A 309 24.62 0.20 -22.72
C SER A 309 23.60 -0.27 -21.70
N PHE A 310 23.90 -1.36 -21.02
CA PHE A 310 23.10 -1.88 -19.92
C PHE A 310 22.91 -0.85 -18.80
N LYS A 311 23.98 -0.12 -18.44
CA LYS A 311 23.96 0.92 -17.42
C LYS A 311 23.03 2.10 -17.77
N GLU A 312 23.07 2.53 -19.03
CA GLU A 312 22.21 3.59 -19.55
C GLU A 312 20.73 3.15 -19.51
N ALA A 313 20.45 1.93 -19.95
CA ALA A 313 19.11 1.36 -19.87
C ALA A 313 18.59 1.31 -18.43
N GLN A 314 19.40 0.89 -17.47
CA GLN A 314 19.01 0.90 -16.06
C GLN A 314 18.67 2.30 -15.54
N THR A 315 19.39 3.34 -16.00
CA THR A 315 19.06 4.73 -15.65
C THR A 315 17.67 5.11 -16.16
N TYR A 316 17.34 4.77 -17.42
CA TYR A 316 16.02 5.03 -17.98
C TYR A 316 14.91 4.24 -17.25
N MET A 317 15.20 2.99 -16.86
CA MET A 317 14.26 2.20 -16.05
C MET A 317 13.99 2.83 -14.68
N GLY A 318 15.04 3.42 -14.06
CA GLY A 318 14.89 4.17 -12.80
C GLY A 318 13.94 5.37 -12.93
N ILE A 319 13.89 6.02 -14.09
CA ILE A 319 12.94 7.11 -14.37
C ILE A 319 11.53 6.52 -14.62
N LEU A 320 11.42 5.43 -15.37
CA LEU A 320 10.15 4.82 -15.69
C LEU A 320 9.39 4.32 -14.46
N ILE A 321 10.09 3.92 -13.39
CA ILE A 321 9.45 3.46 -12.14
C ILE A 321 8.68 4.57 -11.43
N LEU A 322 8.95 5.85 -11.76
CA LEU A 322 8.18 6.97 -11.21
C LEU A 322 6.71 6.95 -11.66
N ALA A 323 6.40 6.40 -12.84
CA ALA A 323 5.03 6.36 -13.34
C ALA A 323 4.10 5.52 -12.44
N PRO A 324 4.38 4.22 -12.16
CA PRO A 324 3.57 3.45 -11.22
C PRO A 324 3.63 4.00 -9.80
N MET A 325 4.77 4.56 -9.38
CA MET A 325 4.93 5.16 -8.06
C MET A 325 3.99 6.37 -7.89
N LEU A 326 3.93 7.28 -8.86
CA LEU A 326 3.03 8.43 -8.83
C LEU A 326 1.58 8.01 -8.76
N VAL A 327 1.14 7.07 -9.61
CA VAL A 327 -0.24 6.56 -9.61
C VAL A 327 -0.58 5.95 -8.25
N GLY A 328 0.28 5.11 -7.70
CA GLY A 328 0.02 4.45 -6.43
C GLY A 328 0.07 5.40 -5.22
N VAL A 329 1.03 6.32 -5.16
CA VAL A 329 1.13 7.31 -4.07
C VAL A 329 -0.05 8.27 -4.11
N MET A 330 -0.40 8.79 -5.29
CA MET A 330 -1.58 9.66 -5.45
C MET A 330 -2.85 8.93 -5.00
N GLY A 331 -3.01 7.66 -5.36
CA GLY A 331 -4.17 6.86 -4.97
C GLY A 331 -4.21 6.50 -3.48
N THR A 332 -3.07 6.49 -2.77
CA THR A 332 -3.05 6.31 -1.31
C THR A 332 -3.34 7.60 -0.56
N LEU A 333 -2.91 8.75 -1.09
CA LEU A 333 -3.07 10.06 -0.45
C LEU A 333 -4.44 10.67 -0.71
N TYR A 334 -5.01 10.46 -1.89
CA TYR A 334 -6.29 11.02 -2.29
C TYR A 334 -7.32 9.91 -2.53
N PRO A 335 -8.55 10.05 -2.01
CA PRO A 335 -9.62 9.12 -2.36
C PRO A 335 -9.87 9.20 -3.87
N ILE A 336 -9.67 8.07 -4.55
CA ILE A 336 -9.96 7.96 -5.97
C ILE A 336 -11.43 7.58 -6.11
N ASP A 337 -12.24 8.51 -6.62
CA ASP A 337 -13.60 8.21 -7.05
C ASP A 337 -13.53 7.27 -8.27
N HIS A 338 -14.28 6.17 -8.25
CA HIS A 338 -14.30 5.18 -9.33
C HIS A 338 -15.02 5.70 -10.58
N GLN A 339 -14.43 6.70 -11.22
CA GLN A 339 -14.99 7.34 -12.42
C GLN A 339 -14.76 6.45 -13.66
N PRO A 340 -15.75 6.28 -14.55
CA PRO A 340 -15.64 5.39 -15.72
C PRO A 340 -14.46 5.69 -16.65
N TRP A 341 -14.08 6.96 -16.81
CA TRP A 341 -12.97 7.37 -17.68
C TRP A 341 -11.61 6.88 -17.18
N MET A 342 -11.45 6.66 -15.86
CA MET A 342 -10.19 6.20 -15.26
C MET A 342 -9.77 4.83 -15.78
N TYR A 343 -10.73 3.95 -16.09
CA TYR A 343 -10.44 2.64 -16.66
C TYR A 343 -9.85 2.71 -18.08
N GLY A 344 -10.05 3.82 -18.79
CA GLY A 344 -9.45 4.07 -20.11
C GLY A 344 -7.99 4.56 -20.06
N VAL A 345 -7.46 4.90 -18.88
CA VAL A 345 -6.08 5.38 -18.72
C VAL A 345 -5.19 4.22 -18.29
N PRO A 346 -4.16 3.86 -19.08
CA PRO A 346 -3.21 2.81 -18.71
C PRO A 346 -2.55 3.09 -17.34
N LEU A 347 -2.26 2.07 -16.58
CA LEU A 347 -1.79 2.07 -15.19
C LEU A 347 -2.83 2.57 -14.18
N LEU A 348 -3.46 3.72 -14.39
CA LEU A 348 -4.48 4.26 -13.49
C LEU A 348 -5.70 3.32 -13.43
N GLY A 349 -6.21 2.88 -14.56
CA GLY A 349 -7.33 1.93 -14.62
C GLY A 349 -7.00 0.61 -13.93
N GLN A 350 -5.78 0.13 -14.06
CA GLN A 350 -5.33 -1.09 -13.36
C GLN A 350 -5.23 -0.87 -11.85
N TYR A 351 -4.71 0.28 -11.43
CA TYR A 351 -4.69 0.64 -10.00
C TYR A 351 -6.09 0.69 -9.40
N VAL A 352 -7.05 1.33 -10.10
CA VAL A 352 -8.47 1.41 -9.67
C VAL A 352 -9.10 0.01 -9.61
N LEU A 353 -8.81 -0.88 -10.57
CA LEU A 353 -9.27 -2.27 -10.52
C LEU A 353 -8.69 -3.02 -9.32
N LEU A 354 -7.39 -2.90 -9.09
CA LEU A 354 -6.71 -3.55 -7.95
C LEU A 354 -7.29 -3.09 -6.61
N THR A 355 -7.50 -1.77 -6.45
CA THR A 355 -8.11 -1.22 -5.22
C THR A 355 -9.55 -1.68 -5.03
N SER A 356 -10.34 -1.75 -6.11
CA SER A 356 -11.72 -2.24 -6.08
C SER A 356 -11.79 -3.70 -5.67
N VAL A 357 -10.98 -4.57 -6.29
CA VAL A 357 -10.93 -6.00 -5.98
C VAL A 357 -10.55 -6.24 -4.52
N LEU A 358 -9.53 -5.51 -4.01
CA LEU A 358 -9.11 -5.62 -2.62
C LEU A 358 -10.15 -5.07 -1.63
N GLY A 359 -10.86 -4.00 -2.03
CA GLY A 359 -11.96 -3.40 -1.25
C GLY A 359 -13.23 -4.24 -1.18
N GLY A 360 -13.26 -5.37 -1.90
CA GLY A 360 -14.46 -6.20 -1.98
C GLY A 360 -15.55 -5.62 -2.88
N TYR A 361 -15.23 -4.59 -3.66
CA TYR A 361 -16.09 -4.15 -4.76
C TYR A 361 -15.86 -5.07 -5.96
N ALA A 362 -16.94 -5.49 -6.60
CA ALA A 362 -16.86 -6.22 -7.86
C ALA A 362 -17.02 -5.23 -9.02
N PRO A 363 -15.91 -4.72 -9.62
CA PRO A 363 -16.03 -3.92 -10.84
C PRO A 363 -16.73 -4.75 -11.91
N GLY A 364 -17.62 -4.12 -12.65
CA GLY A 364 -18.31 -4.82 -13.74
C GLY A 364 -17.31 -5.31 -14.81
N PRO A 365 -17.64 -6.36 -15.57
CA PRO A 365 -16.75 -6.92 -16.60
C PRO A 365 -16.32 -5.88 -17.64
N LEU A 366 -17.13 -4.86 -17.87
CA LEU A 366 -16.81 -3.74 -18.77
C LEU A 366 -15.60 -2.93 -18.27
N ALA A 367 -15.45 -2.73 -16.97
CA ALA A 367 -14.31 -2.03 -16.38
C ALA A 367 -13.00 -2.80 -16.61
N PHE A 368 -13.02 -4.12 -16.40
CA PHE A 368 -11.88 -4.99 -16.71
C PHE A 368 -11.53 -4.96 -18.20
N PHE A 369 -12.55 -5.02 -19.07
CA PHE A 369 -12.34 -4.98 -20.51
C PHE A 369 -11.75 -3.63 -20.96
N ALA A 370 -12.29 -2.50 -20.49
CA ALA A 370 -11.79 -1.17 -20.83
C ALA A 370 -10.33 -0.97 -20.39
N ALA A 371 -10.00 -1.34 -19.15
CA ALA A 371 -8.65 -1.22 -18.63
C ALA A 371 -7.67 -2.17 -19.34
N ALA A 372 -8.08 -3.39 -19.63
CA ALA A 372 -7.28 -4.34 -20.41
C ALA A 372 -7.03 -3.84 -21.83
N LEU A 373 -8.06 -3.32 -22.50
CA LEU A 373 -7.95 -2.78 -23.84
C LEU A 373 -6.98 -1.59 -23.89
N ALA A 374 -7.08 -0.66 -22.95
CA ALA A 374 -6.17 0.48 -22.85
C ALA A 374 -4.70 0.04 -22.70
N CYS A 375 -4.44 -0.93 -21.82
CA CYS A 375 -3.10 -1.47 -21.62
C CYS A 375 -2.59 -2.25 -22.85
N VAL A 376 -3.40 -3.12 -23.45
CA VAL A 376 -3.03 -3.93 -24.62
C VAL A 376 -2.81 -3.04 -25.85
N ALA A 377 -3.65 -2.04 -26.07
CA ALA A 377 -3.47 -1.09 -27.17
C ALA A 377 -2.17 -0.30 -27.03
N SER A 378 -1.88 0.19 -25.82
CA SER A 378 -0.62 0.88 -25.51
C SER A 378 0.60 -0.05 -25.66
N ALA A 379 0.49 -1.30 -25.18
CA ALA A 379 1.53 -2.32 -25.35
C ALA A 379 1.80 -2.64 -26.83
N ALA A 380 0.76 -2.76 -27.64
CA ALA A 380 0.88 -2.98 -29.07
C ALA A 380 1.56 -1.81 -29.79
N LEU A 381 1.26 -0.57 -29.38
CA LEU A 381 1.95 0.63 -29.89
C LEU A 381 3.43 0.61 -29.54
N MET A 382 3.79 0.31 -28.29
CA MET A 382 5.18 0.21 -27.84
C MET A 382 5.94 -0.93 -28.52
N LEU A 383 5.28 -2.07 -28.72
CA LEU A 383 5.86 -3.19 -29.46
C LEU A 383 6.15 -2.80 -30.94
N ARG A 384 5.23 -2.10 -31.59
CA ARG A 384 5.46 -1.58 -32.95
C ARG A 384 6.65 -0.59 -32.97
N ALA A 385 6.75 0.29 -31.99
CA ALA A 385 7.89 1.19 -31.85
C ALA A 385 9.18 0.40 -31.67
N THR A 386 9.22 -0.62 -30.82
CA THR A 386 10.40 -1.50 -30.64
C THR A 386 10.80 -2.16 -31.96
N VAL A 387 9.84 -2.68 -32.73
CA VAL A 387 10.13 -3.27 -34.05
C VAL A 387 10.68 -2.23 -35.02
N ALA A 388 10.15 -1.01 -35.03
CA ALA A 388 10.66 0.07 -35.85
C ALA A 388 12.11 0.46 -35.47
N LEU A 389 12.40 0.55 -34.17
CA LEU A 389 13.75 0.81 -33.66
C LEU A 389 14.74 -0.30 -34.04
N LEU A 390 14.33 -1.56 -33.99
CA LEU A 390 15.16 -2.69 -34.42
C LEU A 390 15.37 -2.72 -35.95
N ASN A 391 14.55 -2.00 -36.74
CA ASN A 391 14.72 -1.84 -38.17
C ASN A 391 15.66 -0.69 -38.53
N ASP A 392 15.95 0.22 -37.61
CA ASP A 392 16.86 1.35 -37.84
C ASP A 392 18.30 0.90 -37.59
N GLU A 393 19.11 0.87 -38.68
CA GLU A 393 20.50 0.47 -38.61
C GLU A 393 21.36 1.42 -37.75
N ARG A 394 20.97 2.70 -37.62
CA ARG A 394 21.66 3.69 -36.77
C ARG A 394 21.56 3.31 -35.31
N ILE A 395 20.39 2.79 -34.90
CA ILE A 395 20.14 2.37 -33.53
C ILE A 395 20.83 1.04 -33.25
N VAL A 396 20.77 0.10 -34.17
CA VAL A 396 21.35 -1.24 -33.99
C VAL A 396 22.86 -1.23 -33.98
N PHE A 397 23.48 -0.54 -34.96
CA PHE A 397 24.95 -0.56 -35.18
C PHE A 397 25.67 0.67 -34.64
N GLY A 398 24.96 1.66 -34.11
CA GLY A 398 25.58 2.84 -33.47
C GLY A 398 26.29 3.81 -34.43
N ARG A 399 25.93 3.76 -35.73
CA ARG A 399 26.49 4.61 -36.77
C ARG A 399 25.57 5.75 -37.14
#